data_edf7eaa71d8af3672fc392184d0e6490
#
_entry.id   edf7eaa71d8af3672fc392184d0e6490
#
_cell.length_a   1.000
_cell.length_b   1.000
_cell.length_c   1.000
_cell.angle_alpha   90.00
_cell.angle_beta   90.00
_cell.angle_gamma   90.00
#
_symmetry.space_group_name_H-M   'P 1'
#
loop_
_entity.id
_entity.type
_entity.pdbx_description
1 polymer ?
#
loop_
_entity_poly.entity_id
_entity_poly.type
_entity_poly.pdbx_seq_one_letter_code
_entity_poly.pdbx_strand_id
1 'polypeptide(L)'
;MNRMHWPPRPDLGLLCLRLCGAFLLLAVHGLPKALNFRASLLTIEDPLHLGAYPTLLAAIAAEVLCPLLIAVGWFTRLACLPVIFLLLVALLFVHPEWTLEQGQFGWLLVAIFFSLAVAGPGRHSLDAHLARRQRRAYSLAGGHSP
;
A
#
# COMPACT_ATOMS: atom_id res chain seq x y z
N MET A 1 -10.73 -41.25 5.91
CA MET A 1 -9.83 -40.09 6.12
C MET A 1 -10.65 -38.83 5.87
N ASN A 2 -11.19 -38.19 6.93
CA ASN A 2 -11.92 -36.92 6.83
C ASN A 2 -10.92 -35.83 6.45
N ARG A 3 -10.93 -35.37 5.21
CA ARG A 3 -10.21 -34.18 4.82
C ARG A 3 -10.92 -33.00 5.48
N MET A 4 -10.25 -32.38 6.44
CA MET A 4 -10.71 -31.15 7.07
C MET A 4 -10.69 -30.05 6.00
N HIS A 5 -11.85 -29.84 5.33
CA HIS A 5 -12.02 -28.77 4.34
C HIS A 5 -12.12 -27.44 5.07
N TRP A 6 -10.98 -26.76 5.25
CA TRP A 6 -10.95 -25.37 5.69
C TRP A 6 -11.44 -24.48 4.53
N PRO A 7 -12.58 -23.79 4.65
CA PRO A 7 -13.05 -22.96 3.56
C PRO A 7 -12.06 -21.82 3.28
N PRO A 8 -11.72 -21.55 2.00
CA PRO A 8 -10.80 -20.47 1.65
C PRO A 8 -11.41 -19.13 2.06
N ARG A 9 -10.60 -18.30 2.74
CA ARG A 9 -10.99 -16.95 3.19
C ARG A 9 -10.07 -15.90 2.56
N PRO A 10 -10.11 -15.69 1.24
CA PRO A 10 -9.19 -14.79 0.54
C PRO A 10 -9.31 -13.34 1.04
N ASP A 11 -10.52 -12.91 1.39
CA ASP A 11 -10.75 -11.55 1.90
C ASP A 11 -10.04 -11.27 3.23
N LEU A 12 -9.95 -12.28 4.10
CA LEU A 12 -9.21 -12.16 5.36
C LEU A 12 -7.70 -12.09 5.10
N GLY A 13 -7.20 -12.91 4.16
CA GLY A 13 -5.80 -12.85 3.73
C GLY A 13 -5.42 -11.48 3.17
N LEU A 14 -6.27 -10.91 2.31
CA LEU A 14 -6.07 -9.55 1.79
C LEU A 14 -6.11 -8.48 2.88
N LEU A 15 -6.99 -8.61 3.87
CA LEU A 15 -7.01 -7.71 5.02
C LEU A 15 -5.70 -7.78 5.81
N CYS A 16 -5.22 -8.99 6.10
CA CYS A 16 -3.94 -9.18 6.80
C CYS A 16 -2.77 -8.60 6.01
N LEU A 17 -2.68 -8.86 4.70
CA LEU A 17 -1.62 -8.30 3.85
C LEU A 17 -1.63 -6.77 3.84
N ARG A 18 -2.82 -6.15 3.75
CA ARG A 18 -2.97 -4.70 3.81
C ARG A 18 -2.46 -4.13 5.14
N LEU A 19 -2.95 -4.70 6.25
CA LEU A 19 -2.60 -4.19 7.59
C LEU A 19 -1.12 -4.40 7.90
N CYS A 20 -0.58 -5.59 7.62
CA CYS A 20 0.84 -5.89 7.87
C CYS A 20 1.76 -5.06 6.96
N GLY A 21 1.49 -5.03 5.66
CA GLY A 21 2.30 -4.27 4.71
C GLY A 21 2.27 -2.77 4.99
N ALA A 22 1.07 -2.22 5.24
CA ALA A 22 0.92 -0.81 5.59
C ALA A 22 1.61 -0.46 6.91
N PHE A 23 1.46 -1.30 7.94
CA PHE A 23 2.10 -1.09 9.24
C PHE A 23 3.63 -1.10 9.12
N LEU A 24 4.21 -2.08 8.43
CA LEU A 24 5.65 -2.19 8.26
C LEU A 24 6.23 -0.99 7.51
N LEU A 25 5.62 -0.60 6.39
CA LEU A 25 6.09 0.54 5.62
C LEU A 25 5.97 1.84 6.41
N LEU A 26 4.83 2.07 7.07
CA LEU A 26 4.59 3.25 7.88
C LEU A 26 5.54 3.34 9.08
N ALA A 27 5.66 2.28 9.87
CA ALA A 27 6.41 2.28 11.12
C ALA A 27 7.92 2.33 10.89
N VAL A 28 8.42 1.63 9.87
CA VAL A 28 9.87 1.50 9.64
C VAL A 28 10.42 2.65 8.77
N HIS A 29 9.64 3.13 7.80
CA HIS A 29 10.11 4.12 6.83
C HIS A 29 9.39 5.47 6.93
N GLY A 30 8.06 5.47 6.93
CA GLY A 30 7.27 6.69 6.82
C GLY A 30 7.34 7.56 8.08
N LEU A 31 7.03 6.99 9.25
CA LEU A 31 7.01 7.74 10.52
C LEU A 31 8.38 8.34 10.89
N PRO A 32 9.50 7.62 10.81
CA PRO A 32 10.81 8.22 11.09
C PRO A 32 11.12 9.43 10.23
N LYS A 33 10.83 9.36 8.92
CA LYS A 33 11.03 10.49 8.00
C LYS A 33 10.10 11.67 8.31
N ALA A 34 8.85 11.40 8.61
CA ALA A 34 7.86 12.45 8.92
C ALA A 34 8.16 13.15 10.26
N LEU A 35 8.50 12.38 11.30
CA LEU A 35 8.79 12.91 12.63
C LEU A 35 10.13 13.66 12.69
N ASN A 36 11.13 13.21 11.92
CA ASN A 36 12.46 13.81 11.87
C ASN A 36 12.70 14.54 10.54
N PHE A 37 11.73 15.29 10.06
CA PHE A 37 11.73 15.90 8.73
C PHE A 37 13.03 16.65 8.40
N ARG A 38 13.54 17.49 9.32
CA ARG A 38 14.77 18.27 9.09
C ARG A 38 16.00 17.39 8.93
N ALA A 39 16.13 16.36 9.76
CA ALA A 39 17.25 15.41 9.65
C ALA A 39 17.13 14.60 8.36
N SER A 40 15.93 14.13 8.04
CA SER A 40 15.65 13.40 6.80
C SER A 40 15.95 14.24 5.55
N LEU A 41 15.68 15.55 5.58
CA LEU A 41 15.98 16.45 4.47
C LEU A 41 17.47 16.57 4.17
N LEU A 42 18.32 16.42 5.19
CA LEU A 42 19.80 16.48 5.03
C LEU A 42 20.39 15.16 4.55
N THR A 43 19.68 14.06 4.71
CA THR A 43 20.19 12.71 4.45
C THR A 43 19.49 11.99 3.30
N ILE A 44 18.37 12.55 2.80
CA ILE A 44 17.62 11.89 1.73
C ILE A 44 18.44 11.88 0.43
N GLU A 45 18.49 10.71 -0.17
CA GLU A 45 19.06 10.55 -1.50
C GLU A 45 18.04 10.97 -2.56
N ASP A 46 18.54 11.64 -3.60
CA ASP A 46 17.74 12.19 -4.69
C ASP A 46 18.15 11.59 -6.05
N PRO A 47 17.84 10.30 -6.28
CA PRO A 47 18.28 9.61 -7.49
C PRO A 47 17.60 10.14 -8.77
N LEU A 48 16.49 10.84 -8.64
CA LEU A 48 15.75 11.43 -9.76
C LEU A 48 16.08 12.91 -10.01
N HIS A 49 17.01 13.47 -9.23
CA HIS A 49 17.46 14.87 -9.33
C HIS A 49 16.31 15.90 -9.26
N LEU A 50 15.30 15.63 -8.44
CA LEU A 50 14.14 16.53 -8.22
C LEU A 50 14.44 17.62 -7.19
N GLY A 51 15.50 17.45 -6.39
CA GLY A 51 15.83 18.22 -5.21
C GLY A 51 15.36 17.53 -3.92
N ALA A 52 16.12 17.70 -2.82
CA ALA A 52 15.89 16.99 -1.57
C ALA A 52 14.48 17.24 -0.98
N TYR A 53 13.98 18.47 -1.08
CA TYR A 53 12.68 18.83 -0.50
C TYR A 53 11.49 18.12 -1.20
N PRO A 54 11.29 18.20 -2.53
CA PRO A 54 10.21 17.49 -3.21
C PRO A 54 10.39 15.97 -3.14
N THR A 55 11.63 15.47 -3.18
CA THR A 55 11.89 14.02 -3.02
C THR A 55 11.45 13.52 -1.64
N LEU A 56 11.76 14.26 -0.56
CA LEU A 56 11.31 13.89 0.79
C LEU A 56 9.78 13.95 0.93
N LEU A 57 9.14 14.96 0.38
CA LEU A 57 7.67 15.06 0.42
C LEU A 57 7.00 13.92 -0.34
N ALA A 58 7.52 13.56 -1.52
CA ALA A 58 7.02 12.42 -2.28
C ALA A 58 7.22 11.10 -1.53
N ALA A 59 8.39 10.92 -0.90
CA ALA A 59 8.66 9.76 -0.06
C ALA A 59 7.69 9.67 1.12
N ILE A 60 7.49 10.76 1.87
CA ILE A 60 6.54 10.80 2.99
C ILE A 60 5.11 10.52 2.51
N ALA A 61 4.69 11.09 1.38
CA ALA A 61 3.36 10.81 0.83
C ALA A 61 3.18 9.32 0.50
N ALA A 62 4.18 8.69 -0.13
CA ALA A 62 4.14 7.27 -0.47
C ALA A 62 4.27 6.33 0.75
N GLU A 63 5.01 6.74 1.80
CA GLU A 63 5.30 5.90 2.98
C GLU A 63 4.41 6.20 4.20
N VAL A 64 3.65 7.29 4.20
CA VAL A 64 2.72 7.64 5.28
C VAL A 64 1.28 7.66 4.76
N LEU A 65 0.97 8.55 3.79
CA LEU A 65 -0.40 8.71 3.31
C LEU A 65 -0.90 7.44 2.62
N CYS A 66 -0.13 6.89 1.68
CA CYS A 66 -0.56 5.70 0.93
C CYS A 66 -0.76 4.47 1.82
N PRO A 67 0.12 4.12 2.77
CA PRO A 67 -0.14 3.03 3.71
C PRO A 67 -1.39 3.21 4.55
N LEU A 68 -1.72 4.43 4.99
CA LEU A 68 -2.96 4.70 5.72
C LEU A 68 -4.19 4.44 4.84
N LEU A 69 -4.17 4.88 3.58
CA LEU A 69 -5.23 4.61 2.60
C LEU A 69 -5.36 3.10 2.34
N ILE A 70 -4.24 2.40 2.17
CA ILE A 70 -4.20 0.95 1.96
C ILE A 70 -4.75 0.22 3.20
N ALA A 71 -4.36 0.60 4.41
CA ALA A 71 -4.84 -0.04 5.65
C ALA A 71 -6.37 0.05 5.78
N VAL A 72 -6.94 1.24 5.54
CA VAL A 72 -8.40 1.45 5.56
C VAL A 72 -9.08 0.77 4.36
N GLY A 73 -8.36 0.56 3.27
CA GLY A 73 -8.90 0.00 2.03
C GLY A 73 -9.64 1.03 1.19
N TRP A 74 -9.12 2.25 1.13
CA TRP A 74 -9.65 3.33 0.31
C TRP A 74 -8.69 3.65 -0.83
N PHE A 75 -9.19 3.60 -2.07
CA PHE A 75 -8.36 3.71 -3.28
C PHE A 75 -7.13 2.78 -3.26
N THR A 76 -7.27 1.57 -2.70
CA THR A 76 -6.14 0.67 -2.41
C THR A 76 -5.26 0.43 -3.63
N ARG A 77 -5.84 0.14 -4.80
CA ARG A 77 -5.08 -0.12 -6.03
C ARG A 77 -4.25 1.09 -6.44
N LEU A 78 -4.85 2.28 -6.39
CA LEU A 78 -4.18 3.53 -6.76
C LEU A 78 -3.07 3.89 -5.75
N ALA A 79 -3.34 3.72 -4.45
CA ALA A 79 -2.37 3.99 -3.40
C ALA A 79 -1.17 3.03 -3.41
N CYS A 80 -1.31 1.81 -3.94
CA CYS A 80 -0.19 0.89 -4.11
C CYS A 80 0.82 1.36 -5.17
N LEU A 81 0.40 2.12 -6.19
CA LEU A 81 1.29 2.50 -7.30
C LEU A 81 2.47 3.39 -6.85
N PRO A 82 2.25 4.51 -6.12
CA PRO A 82 3.37 5.33 -5.64
C PRO A 82 4.25 4.57 -4.64
N VAL A 83 3.68 3.66 -3.84
CA VAL A 83 4.46 2.81 -2.92
C VAL A 83 5.39 1.88 -3.71
N ILE A 84 4.86 1.16 -4.70
CA ILE A 84 5.65 0.26 -5.56
C ILE A 84 6.74 1.04 -6.29
N PHE A 85 6.38 2.20 -6.86
CA PHE A 85 7.32 3.06 -7.56
C PHE A 85 8.49 3.49 -6.64
N LEU A 86 8.17 3.99 -5.43
CA LEU A 86 9.17 4.41 -4.47
C LEU A 86 10.10 3.27 -4.05
N LEU A 87 9.53 2.08 -3.75
CA LEU A 87 10.31 0.90 -3.39
C LEU A 87 11.25 0.46 -4.51
N LEU A 88 10.78 0.48 -5.77
CA LEU A 88 11.62 0.16 -6.92
C LEU A 88 12.73 1.19 -7.13
N VAL A 89 12.45 2.50 -6.96
CA VAL A 89 13.47 3.54 -7.01
C VAL A 89 14.50 3.31 -5.91
N ALA A 90 14.08 3.01 -4.69
CA ALA A 90 15.01 2.72 -3.58
C ALA A 90 15.90 1.51 -3.87
N LEU A 91 15.33 0.41 -4.37
CA LEU A 91 16.07 -0.82 -4.61
C LEU A 91 16.99 -0.75 -5.83
N LEU A 92 16.60 -0.03 -6.89
CA LEU A 92 17.31 -0.07 -8.17
C LEU A 92 18.25 1.13 -8.37
N PHE A 93 17.95 2.28 -7.76
CA PHE A 93 18.70 3.53 -7.99
C PHE A 93 19.41 4.05 -6.74
N VAL A 94 18.84 3.82 -5.55
CA VAL A 94 19.46 4.26 -4.29
C VAL A 94 20.45 3.20 -3.78
N HIS A 95 20.07 1.93 -3.87
CA HIS A 95 20.87 0.81 -3.37
C HIS A 95 21.16 -0.24 -4.47
N PRO A 96 21.72 0.14 -5.62
CA PRO A 96 21.97 -0.78 -6.72
C PRO A 96 22.98 -1.88 -6.38
N GLU A 97 23.83 -1.64 -5.36
CA GLU A 97 24.85 -2.55 -4.85
C GLU A 97 24.28 -3.64 -3.91
N TRP A 98 23.05 -3.51 -3.46
CA TRP A 98 22.47 -4.48 -2.53
C TRP A 98 22.27 -5.83 -3.19
N THR A 99 22.76 -6.88 -2.51
CA THR A 99 22.41 -8.25 -2.87
C THR A 99 20.93 -8.51 -2.59
N LEU A 100 20.40 -9.59 -3.15
CA LEU A 100 19.01 -10.00 -2.88
C LEU A 100 18.76 -10.21 -1.37
N GLU A 101 19.76 -10.69 -0.63
CA GLU A 101 19.70 -10.88 0.81
C GLU A 101 19.54 -9.53 1.55
N GLN A 102 20.29 -8.52 1.16
CA GLN A 102 20.23 -7.19 1.77
C GLN A 102 18.90 -6.48 1.42
N GLY A 103 18.46 -6.59 0.16
CA GLY A 103 17.23 -5.97 -0.33
C GLY A 103 15.95 -6.78 -0.11
N GLN A 104 16.01 -7.95 0.51
CA GLN A 104 14.88 -8.90 0.62
C GLN A 104 13.61 -8.29 1.20
N PHE A 105 13.71 -7.40 2.20
CA PHE A 105 12.55 -6.71 2.77
C PHE A 105 11.88 -5.77 1.77
N GLY A 106 12.66 -5.02 1.02
CA GLY A 106 12.14 -4.15 -0.04
C GLY A 106 11.41 -4.96 -1.12
N TRP A 107 12.03 -6.03 -1.60
CA TRP A 107 11.42 -6.93 -2.59
C TRP A 107 10.15 -7.61 -2.07
N LEU A 108 10.14 -8.00 -0.78
CA LEU A 108 8.93 -8.56 -0.15
C LEU A 108 7.80 -7.52 -0.10
N LEU A 109 8.09 -6.28 0.26
CA LEU A 109 7.10 -5.21 0.25
C LEU A 109 6.59 -4.92 -1.17
N VAL A 110 7.47 -4.91 -2.18
CA VAL A 110 7.04 -4.79 -3.59
C VAL A 110 6.07 -5.92 -3.95
N ALA A 111 6.38 -7.17 -3.60
CA ALA A 111 5.50 -8.32 -3.88
C ALA A 111 4.15 -8.18 -3.16
N ILE A 112 4.13 -7.73 -1.90
CA ILE A 112 2.89 -7.50 -1.12
C ILE A 112 2.04 -6.43 -1.80
N PHE A 113 2.59 -5.25 -2.07
CA PHE A 113 1.82 -4.14 -2.62
C PHE A 113 1.42 -4.39 -4.07
N PHE A 114 2.24 -5.09 -4.86
CA PHE A 114 1.86 -5.55 -6.20
C PHE A 114 0.68 -6.54 -6.15
N SER A 115 0.73 -7.51 -5.23
CA SER A 115 -0.37 -8.44 -5.02
C SER A 115 -1.66 -7.72 -4.64
N LEU A 116 -1.59 -6.70 -3.76
CA LEU A 116 -2.73 -5.88 -3.38
C LEU A 116 -3.25 -5.00 -4.53
N ALA A 117 -2.36 -4.46 -5.37
CA ALA A 117 -2.75 -3.70 -6.56
C ALA A 117 -3.55 -4.56 -7.56
N VAL A 118 -3.13 -5.81 -7.76
CA VAL A 118 -3.80 -6.77 -8.66
C VAL A 118 -5.09 -7.30 -8.04
N ALA A 119 -5.03 -7.86 -6.83
CA ALA A 119 -6.17 -8.49 -6.19
C ALA A 119 -7.24 -7.47 -5.73
N GLY A 120 -6.81 -6.26 -5.37
CA GLY A 120 -7.67 -5.21 -4.84
C GLY A 120 -7.87 -5.31 -3.32
N PRO A 121 -8.74 -4.45 -2.77
CA PRO A 121 -8.84 -4.24 -1.32
C PRO A 121 -9.55 -5.36 -0.54
N GLY A 122 -10.27 -6.28 -1.20
CA GLY A 122 -11.09 -7.30 -0.55
C GLY A 122 -12.38 -6.76 0.08
N ARG A 123 -13.20 -7.66 0.61
CA ARG A 123 -14.53 -7.32 1.16
C ARG A 123 -14.50 -6.48 2.44
N HIS A 124 -13.41 -6.56 3.19
CA HIS A 124 -13.20 -5.81 4.44
C HIS A 124 -12.51 -4.46 4.19
N SER A 125 -13.00 -3.70 3.20
CA SER A 125 -12.44 -2.42 2.77
C SER A 125 -13.52 -1.35 2.71
N LEU A 126 -13.11 -0.09 2.81
CA LEU A 126 -13.99 1.07 2.64
C LEU A 126 -14.54 1.11 1.21
N ASP A 127 -13.71 0.82 0.20
CA ASP A 127 -14.13 0.75 -1.21
C ASP A 127 -15.28 -0.25 -1.41
N ALA A 128 -15.17 -1.45 -0.82
CA ALA A 128 -16.22 -2.47 -0.92
C ALA A 128 -17.49 -2.06 -0.15
N HIS A 129 -17.35 -1.33 0.95
CA HIS A 129 -18.48 -0.83 1.73
C HIS A 129 -19.25 0.24 0.96
N LEU A 130 -18.53 1.21 0.37
CA LEU A 130 -19.13 2.28 -0.43
C LEU A 130 -19.82 1.72 -1.68
N ALA A 131 -19.17 0.80 -2.39
CA ALA A 131 -19.77 0.15 -3.57
C ALA A 131 -21.08 -0.60 -3.23
N ARG A 132 -21.13 -1.26 -2.08
CA ARG A 132 -22.37 -1.94 -1.62
C ARG A 132 -23.49 -0.95 -1.28
N ARG A 133 -23.15 0.20 -0.66
CA ARG A 133 -24.13 1.26 -0.38
C ARG A 133 -24.72 1.84 -1.66
N GLN A 134 -23.87 2.15 -2.65
CA GLN A 134 -24.33 2.66 -3.95
C GLN A 134 -25.28 1.68 -4.64
N ARG A 135 -24.91 0.39 -4.73
CA ARG A 135 -25.78 -0.65 -5.34
C ARG A 135 -27.15 -0.74 -4.65
N ARG A 136 -27.20 -0.66 -3.32
CA ARG A 136 -28.47 -0.65 -2.58
C ARG A 136 -29.32 0.57 -2.89
N ALA A 137 -28.70 1.76 -2.97
CA ALA A 137 -29.42 2.98 -3.31
C ALA A 137 -30.04 2.93 -4.72
N TYR A 138 -29.27 2.43 -5.72
CA TYR A 138 -29.79 2.22 -7.07
C TYR A 138 -30.94 1.19 -7.13
N SER A 139 -30.82 0.09 -6.38
CA SER A 139 -31.90 -0.93 -6.31
C SER A 139 -33.19 -0.38 -5.72
N LEU A 140 -33.08 0.51 -4.73
CA LEU A 140 -34.26 1.15 -4.11
C LEU A 140 -34.88 2.25 -5.01
N ALA A 141 -34.05 2.97 -5.76
CA ALA A 141 -34.48 4.02 -6.68
C ALA A 141 -35.09 3.47 -8.00
N GLY A 142 -34.61 2.31 -8.48
CA GLY A 142 -35.09 1.66 -9.71
C GLY A 142 -36.27 0.72 -9.52
N GLY A 143 -36.75 0.54 -8.28
CA GLY A 143 -37.89 -0.33 -7.96
C GLY A 143 -39.28 0.25 -8.26
N HIS A 144 -39.38 1.38 -8.95
CA HIS A 144 -40.61 2.00 -9.43
C HIS A 144 -40.60 2.09 -10.96
N SER A 145 -40.62 0.95 -11.63
CA SER A 145 -41.07 0.89 -13.02
C SER A 145 -42.34 0.03 -13.04
N PRO A 146 -43.45 0.55 -13.60
CA PRO A 146 -44.71 -0.12 -13.67
C PRO A 146 -44.69 -1.38 -14.52
#